data_643d3499372898a0280a4b900e1e73cf
#
_entry.id   643d3499372898a0280a4b900e1e73cf
#
_cell.length_a   1.000
_cell.length_b   1.000
_cell.length_c   1.000
_cell.angle_alpha   90.00
_cell.angle_beta   90.00
_cell.angle_gamma   90.00
#
_symmetry.space_group_name_H-M   'P 1'
#
loop_
_entity.id
_entity.type
_entity.pdbx_description
1 polymer ?
#
loop_
_entity_poly.entity_id
_entity_poly.type
_entity_poly.pdbx_seq_one_letter_code
_entity_poly.pdbx_strand_id
1 'polypeptide(L)'
;MKRYILPVLLCTMAFTAQTQTSMAQNDNNTKLDRTLRIVQQQQVAYARQQRTTRGTAEGQLTAADSLAAPKINYNGTRQSVLAPLSLIITTQPNTSEQVTTLLTQAGQHATTISNTVVTARVAPEWLTTLSNDTRIVRLTASKRLRPFLQKARQVTGVDRVHAGDNLDTPFTGKGIIIGVIDQSFEFKHMGFLDDHGKSRVKMILDRSKDIEKDIQSTADPVYNVDALTKTHETYDPGSGHGTHVTNIAAGSKHPDNPFYGVAPKADLVLIPSSFENKEIIEDIRAVKAYASREKKPWVVNLSLGSVIGPHDGSTDYDQAIDRMAQDKGGIVVGAMGNEGDQRFHAFSSFQPGETKQVFVRYEKDKDGNATEDDLTHIDFWGISEVKAEQFTVTPVLAVKSSDTEQLKVKKFGADFWKEYLDDGEVWNEISPKNNRENHFVGVKMNKLLEDLGSRYKKIIFGVEITAKSTNTSDATLHGWIYTEQPNYARFVQAKTDSKFESIKPDNLYIVGEGGASIPSAIAVGSFTTTVIDTLEREGAHSTFSSNGPWLNPNYLKPAVLAPGASIMSALNKFAPGFDKNNAAYSNRFNNKVYHYGYMEGT
;
A
#
# COMPACT_ATOMS: atom_id res chain seq x y z
N MET A 1 40.75 26.61 30.74
CA MET A 1 40.58 26.89 29.29
C MET A 1 41.39 25.90 28.47
N LYS A 2 40.80 24.84 27.98
CA LYS A 2 41.32 24.01 26.87
C LYS A 2 40.12 23.63 26.02
N ARG A 3 40.11 24.20 24.82
CA ARG A 3 39.13 23.90 23.76
C ARG A 3 39.49 22.54 23.14
N TYR A 4 38.60 21.57 23.16
CA TYR A 4 38.68 20.39 22.31
C TYR A 4 37.98 20.69 21.00
N ILE A 5 38.76 20.78 19.96
CA ILE A 5 38.33 20.83 18.55
C ILE A 5 38.20 19.38 18.11
N LEU A 6 36.98 18.93 17.82
CA LEU A 6 36.74 17.66 17.12
C LEU A 6 37.01 17.86 15.63
N PRO A 7 37.76 17.02 14.96
CA PRO A 7 37.95 17.12 13.52
C PRO A 7 36.69 16.52 12.83
N VAL A 8 35.99 17.38 12.10
CA VAL A 8 35.01 16.95 11.09
C VAL A 8 35.79 16.30 9.96
N LEU A 9 35.68 14.99 9.82
CA LEU A 9 36.28 14.26 8.70
C LEU A 9 35.48 14.56 7.44
N LEU A 10 35.93 15.52 6.64
CA LEU A 10 35.44 15.75 5.28
C LEU A 10 35.85 14.55 4.42
N CYS A 11 34.92 13.70 4.07
CA CYS A 11 35.10 12.74 2.97
C CYS A 11 34.98 13.48 1.64
N THR A 12 36.08 14.05 1.17
CA THR A 12 36.23 14.51 -0.21
C THR A 12 36.37 13.30 -1.13
N MET A 13 35.29 12.95 -1.84
CA MET A 13 35.42 12.03 -2.98
C MET A 13 35.98 12.79 -4.18
N ALA A 14 37.26 12.60 -4.47
CA ALA A 14 37.87 12.98 -5.72
C ALA A 14 37.37 12.02 -6.82
N PHE A 15 36.57 12.51 -7.74
CA PHE A 15 36.26 11.82 -8.99
C PHE A 15 37.34 12.15 -10.02
N THR A 16 38.30 11.25 -10.18
CA THR A 16 39.21 11.28 -11.33
C THR A 16 38.47 10.75 -12.56
N ALA A 17 38.48 11.57 -13.60
CA ALA A 17 37.99 11.18 -14.91
C ALA A 17 38.87 10.04 -15.47
N GLN A 18 38.31 8.87 -15.67
CA GLN A 18 38.89 7.84 -16.53
C GLN A 18 37.97 7.56 -17.69
N THR A 19 38.57 7.62 -18.86
CA THR A 19 38.05 7.40 -20.19
C THR A 19 37.45 6.02 -20.38
N GLN A 20 36.38 6.00 -21.18
CA GLN A 20 35.72 4.90 -21.86
C GLN A 20 36.39 3.52 -21.75
N THR A 21 35.80 2.67 -20.93
CA THR A 21 35.83 1.22 -21.14
C THR A 21 34.45 0.69 -20.74
N SER A 22 33.94 -0.28 -21.50
CA SER A 22 32.64 -0.92 -21.41
C SER A 22 32.16 -1.10 -19.97
N MET A 23 31.02 -0.51 -19.65
CA MET A 23 30.35 -0.70 -18.36
C MET A 23 29.90 -2.17 -18.23
N ALA A 24 30.63 -2.95 -17.47
CA ALA A 24 30.03 -4.04 -16.72
C ALA A 24 29.05 -3.39 -15.73
N GLN A 25 27.77 -3.65 -15.89
CA GLN A 25 26.75 -3.22 -14.94
C GLN A 25 27.08 -3.81 -13.57
N ASN A 26 27.34 -2.94 -12.61
CA ASN A 26 27.76 -3.32 -11.27
C ASN A 26 26.59 -3.99 -10.54
N ASP A 27 26.83 -5.16 -9.96
CA ASP A 27 25.90 -5.99 -9.17
C ASP A 27 25.18 -5.27 -8.00
N ASN A 28 25.57 -4.06 -7.66
CA ASN A 28 25.02 -3.28 -6.55
C ASN A 28 23.58 -2.78 -6.79
N ASN A 29 23.10 -2.84 -8.03
CA ASN A 29 21.75 -2.42 -8.39
C ASN A 29 20.68 -3.47 -8.00
N THR A 30 21.07 -4.70 -7.76
CA THR A 30 20.14 -5.79 -7.39
C THR A 30 19.53 -5.65 -5.99
N LYS A 31 20.14 -4.87 -5.11
CA LYS A 31 19.64 -4.64 -3.76
C LYS A 31 18.48 -3.63 -3.69
N LEU A 32 18.32 -2.78 -4.68
CA LEU A 32 17.27 -1.78 -4.73
C LEU A 32 16.01 -2.36 -5.36
N ASP A 33 14.85 -2.07 -4.80
CA ASP A 33 13.61 -2.28 -5.52
C ASP A 33 13.49 -1.32 -6.71
N ARG A 34 12.46 -1.52 -7.54
CA ARG A 34 12.24 -0.70 -8.73
C ARG A 34 12.15 0.80 -8.40
N THR A 35 11.33 1.17 -7.42
CA THR A 35 11.10 2.58 -7.07
C THR A 35 12.41 3.27 -6.67
N LEU A 36 13.24 2.61 -5.86
CA LEU A 36 14.51 3.17 -5.41
C LEU A 36 15.56 3.27 -6.54
N ARG A 37 15.52 2.36 -7.52
CA ARG A 37 16.40 2.46 -8.71
C ARG A 37 16.03 3.68 -9.54
N ILE A 38 14.75 3.95 -9.73
CA ILE A 38 14.27 5.16 -10.41
C ILE A 38 14.73 6.42 -9.67
N VAL A 39 14.52 6.47 -8.35
CA VAL A 39 15.01 7.58 -7.51
C VAL A 39 16.50 7.81 -7.76
N GLN A 40 17.31 6.76 -7.69
CA GLN A 40 18.76 6.84 -7.87
C GLN A 40 19.14 7.32 -9.28
N GLN A 41 18.50 6.80 -10.32
CA GLN A 41 18.73 7.23 -11.70
C GLN A 41 18.40 8.70 -11.90
N GLN A 42 17.25 9.16 -11.41
CA GLN A 42 16.81 10.56 -11.51
C GLN A 42 17.71 11.50 -10.70
N GLN A 43 18.18 11.08 -9.52
CA GLN A 43 19.17 11.83 -8.74
C GLN A 43 20.47 12.02 -9.51
N VAL A 44 20.99 10.96 -10.13
CA VAL A 44 22.22 11.01 -10.96
C VAL A 44 22.02 11.91 -12.17
N ALA A 45 20.87 11.79 -12.85
CA ALA A 45 20.55 12.64 -14.01
C ALA A 45 20.46 14.12 -13.62
N TYR A 46 19.76 14.43 -12.53
CA TYR A 46 19.63 15.79 -12.01
C TYR A 46 20.99 16.39 -11.58
N ALA A 47 21.81 15.62 -10.88
CA ALA A 47 23.15 16.06 -10.49
C ALA A 47 24.04 16.35 -11.72
N ARG A 48 23.94 15.56 -12.79
CA ARG A 48 24.63 15.81 -14.06
C ARG A 48 24.15 17.11 -14.72
N GLN A 49 22.85 17.33 -14.77
CA GLN A 49 22.26 18.54 -15.34
C GLN A 49 22.70 19.80 -14.57
N GLN A 50 22.76 19.76 -13.25
CA GLN A 50 23.23 20.89 -12.45
C GLN A 50 24.71 21.21 -12.68
N ARG A 51 25.56 20.21 -12.89
CA ARG A 51 26.98 20.41 -13.24
C ARG A 51 27.16 21.08 -14.60
N THR A 52 26.34 20.75 -15.58
CA THR A 52 26.41 21.37 -16.92
C THR A 52 25.90 22.81 -16.93
N THR A 53 24.94 23.16 -16.08
CA THR A 53 24.33 24.51 -16.02
C THR A 53 25.08 25.49 -15.15
N ARG A 54 25.82 25.06 -14.13
CA ARG A 54 26.46 25.95 -13.13
C ARG A 54 27.97 26.10 -13.29
N GLY A 55 28.60 25.38 -14.22
CA GLY A 55 30.09 25.38 -14.33
C GLY A 55 30.73 24.91 -13.02
N THR A 56 31.76 24.15 -13.07
CA THR A 56 32.51 23.42 -12.06
C THR A 56 32.68 24.03 -10.66
N ALA A 57 31.63 24.39 -9.95
CA ALA A 57 31.68 24.75 -8.54
C ALA A 57 30.99 23.63 -7.71
N GLU A 58 31.76 22.96 -6.86
CA GLU A 58 31.27 22.06 -5.83
C GLU A 58 30.45 22.86 -4.80
N GLY A 59 29.13 23.00 -5.03
CA GLY A 59 28.21 23.61 -4.10
C GLY A 59 27.24 22.57 -3.54
N GLN A 60 27.00 22.61 -2.22
CA GLN A 60 25.91 21.87 -1.59
C GLN A 60 24.57 22.28 -2.21
N LEU A 61 23.69 21.28 -2.47
CA LEU A 61 22.33 21.53 -2.94
C LEU A 61 21.56 22.38 -1.92
N THR A 62 20.95 23.45 -2.37
CA THR A 62 20.20 24.40 -1.51
C THR A 62 18.72 24.01 -1.45
N ALA A 63 17.98 24.62 -0.53
CA ALA A 63 16.51 24.48 -0.46
C ALA A 63 15.82 24.89 -1.78
N ALA A 64 16.36 25.89 -2.50
CA ALA A 64 15.88 26.28 -3.82
C ALA A 64 16.09 25.19 -4.88
N ASP A 65 17.17 24.42 -4.77
CA ASP A 65 17.44 23.28 -5.65
C ASP A 65 16.44 22.15 -5.43
N SER A 66 15.97 21.97 -4.19
CA SER A 66 14.94 20.98 -3.84
C SER A 66 13.59 21.30 -4.49
N LEU A 67 13.23 22.59 -4.61
CA LEU A 67 11.98 22.99 -5.28
C LEU A 67 12.06 22.84 -6.80
N ALA A 68 13.24 22.99 -7.38
CA ALA A 68 13.50 22.87 -8.83
C ALA A 68 13.82 21.42 -9.26
N ALA A 69 14.04 20.52 -8.32
CA ALA A 69 14.37 19.13 -8.62
C ALA A 69 13.18 18.38 -9.26
N PRO A 70 13.45 17.43 -10.16
CA PRO A 70 12.42 16.60 -10.75
C PRO A 70 11.55 15.94 -9.67
N LYS A 71 10.25 15.85 -9.93
CA LYS A 71 9.32 15.11 -9.08
C LYS A 71 9.05 13.75 -9.72
N ILE A 72 9.13 12.73 -8.91
CA ILE A 72 8.82 11.35 -9.28
C ILE A 72 7.61 10.86 -8.48
N ASN A 73 6.96 9.85 -9.00
CA ASN A 73 5.97 9.12 -8.22
C ASN A 73 6.71 8.15 -7.28
N TYR A 74 6.81 8.53 -6.02
CA TYR A 74 7.36 7.68 -4.97
C TYR A 74 6.18 7.06 -4.21
N ASN A 75 5.83 5.83 -4.58
CA ASN A 75 4.79 5.03 -3.93
C ASN A 75 3.41 5.71 -3.82
N GLY A 76 2.93 6.27 -4.93
CA GLY A 76 1.63 6.96 -5.00
C GLY A 76 1.64 8.41 -4.51
N THR A 77 2.83 8.96 -4.22
CA THR A 77 2.99 10.38 -3.86
C THR A 77 4.00 11.04 -4.79
N ARG A 78 3.61 12.13 -5.43
CA ARG A 78 4.52 12.90 -6.28
C ARG A 78 5.45 13.74 -5.39
N GLN A 79 6.70 13.29 -5.25
CA GLN A 79 7.70 13.99 -4.43
C GLN A 79 8.98 14.30 -5.21
N SER A 80 9.73 15.30 -4.72
CA SER A 80 11.05 15.60 -5.26
C SER A 80 12.00 14.40 -5.13
N VAL A 81 12.85 14.18 -6.13
CA VAL A 81 13.94 13.17 -6.06
C VAL A 81 14.94 13.45 -4.92
N LEU A 82 14.89 14.66 -4.36
CA LEU A 82 15.70 15.07 -3.21
C LEU A 82 14.93 15.00 -1.88
N ALA A 83 13.68 14.53 -1.88
CA ALA A 83 12.92 14.35 -0.65
C ALA A 83 13.43 13.14 0.14
N PRO A 84 13.32 13.16 1.48
CA PRO A 84 13.67 12.00 2.30
C PRO A 84 12.90 10.74 1.91
N LEU A 85 13.59 9.60 1.97
CA LEU A 85 13.08 8.30 1.55
C LEU A 85 12.68 7.47 2.77
N SER A 86 11.46 6.95 2.78
CA SER A 86 11.00 5.95 3.75
C SER A 86 11.31 4.55 3.23
N LEU A 87 12.05 3.76 3.99
CA LEU A 87 12.62 2.49 3.56
C LEU A 87 12.27 1.35 4.51
N ILE A 88 12.09 0.16 3.95
CA ILE A 88 12.21 -1.13 4.63
C ILE A 88 13.56 -1.71 4.20
N ILE A 89 14.44 -1.99 5.15
CA ILE A 89 15.80 -2.48 4.91
C ILE A 89 15.90 -3.91 5.40
N THR A 90 16.13 -4.84 4.49
CA THR A 90 16.46 -6.23 4.85
C THR A 90 17.96 -6.36 4.99
N THR A 91 18.40 -6.90 6.11
CA THR A 91 19.82 -7.07 6.45
C THR A 91 20.22 -8.54 6.49
N GLN A 92 21.52 -8.80 6.47
CA GLN A 92 22.06 -10.10 6.87
C GLN A 92 21.61 -10.44 8.31
N PRO A 93 21.44 -11.73 8.64
CA PRO A 93 21.03 -12.12 9.99
C PRO A 93 21.92 -11.50 11.08
N ASN A 94 21.27 -10.97 12.13
CA ASN A 94 21.92 -10.35 13.29
C ASN A 94 22.76 -9.09 13.02
N THR A 95 22.52 -8.39 11.89
CA THR A 95 23.21 -7.12 11.57
C THR A 95 22.29 -5.91 11.59
N SER A 96 20.99 -6.09 11.83
CA SER A 96 19.99 -5.01 11.82
C SER A 96 20.29 -3.91 12.83
N GLU A 97 20.70 -4.25 14.06
CA GLU A 97 21.08 -3.25 15.08
C GLU A 97 22.30 -2.43 14.68
N GLN A 98 23.28 -3.04 13.98
CA GLN A 98 24.44 -2.34 13.49
C GLN A 98 24.06 -1.34 12.39
N VAL A 99 23.10 -1.69 11.53
CA VAL A 99 22.58 -0.79 10.47
C VAL A 99 21.76 0.34 11.11
N THR A 100 20.93 0.03 12.10
CA THR A 100 20.20 1.05 12.87
C THR A 100 21.16 2.03 13.55
N THR A 101 22.19 1.52 14.22
CA THR A 101 23.21 2.35 14.88
C THR A 101 23.95 3.24 13.89
N LEU A 102 24.34 2.71 12.74
CA LEU A 102 24.98 3.49 11.65
C LEU A 102 24.11 4.67 11.23
N LEU A 103 22.82 4.41 10.97
CA LEU A 103 21.88 5.44 10.51
C LEU A 103 21.60 6.49 11.58
N THR A 104 21.34 6.08 12.82
CA THR A 104 21.05 7.00 13.92
C THR A 104 22.25 7.86 14.32
N GLN A 105 23.47 7.31 14.33
CA GLN A 105 24.69 8.09 14.54
C GLN A 105 24.95 9.11 13.44
N ALA A 106 24.47 8.85 12.22
CA ALA A 106 24.54 9.77 11.10
C ALA A 106 23.34 10.75 11.03
N GLY A 107 22.54 10.85 12.08
CA GLY A 107 21.38 11.73 12.14
C GLY A 107 20.19 11.29 11.29
N GLN A 108 20.17 10.05 10.80
CA GLN A 108 19.03 9.49 10.10
C GLN A 108 18.10 8.79 11.08
N HIS A 109 16.82 8.72 10.73
CA HIS A 109 15.84 7.99 11.52
C HIS A 109 15.84 6.51 11.15
N ALA A 110 16.06 5.62 12.11
CA ALA A 110 16.02 4.18 11.88
C ALA A 110 15.57 3.41 13.13
N THR A 111 14.88 2.30 12.92
CA THR A 111 14.36 1.43 13.98
C THR A 111 14.58 -0.03 13.62
N THR A 112 15.20 -0.79 14.52
CA THR A 112 15.31 -2.25 14.38
C THR A 112 13.96 -2.91 14.63
N ILE A 113 13.46 -3.68 13.66
CA ILE A 113 12.20 -4.41 13.75
C ILE A 113 12.44 -5.89 14.14
N SER A 114 13.46 -6.50 13.55
CA SER A 114 13.88 -7.87 13.84
C SER A 114 15.39 -8.01 13.60
N ASN A 115 15.91 -9.22 13.78
CA ASN A 115 17.33 -9.51 13.51
C ASN A 115 17.74 -9.37 12.02
N THR A 116 16.77 -9.14 11.13
CA THR A 116 16.99 -9.00 9.67
C THR A 116 16.26 -7.81 9.06
N VAL A 117 15.48 -7.03 9.81
CA VAL A 117 14.66 -5.93 9.26
C VAL A 117 14.84 -4.66 10.06
N VAL A 118 15.10 -3.57 9.34
CA VAL A 118 15.15 -2.19 9.85
C VAL A 118 14.17 -1.35 9.03
N THR A 119 13.39 -0.49 9.67
CA THR A 119 12.68 0.60 8.99
C THR A 119 13.50 1.88 9.15
N ALA A 120 13.52 2.70 8.11
CA ALA A 120 14.28 3.94 8.15
C ALA A 120 13.64 5.05 7.32
N ARG A 121 13.86 6.30 7.76
CA ARG A 121 13.66 7.50 6.95
C ARG A 121 15.01 8.17 6.78
N VAL A 122 15.48 8.25 5.54
CA VAL A 122 16.84 8.68 5.24
C VAL A 122 16.85 9.80 4.21
N ALA A 123 17.84 10.66 4.29
CA ALA A 123 18.11 11.63 3.24
C ALA A 123 18.48 10.90 1.93
N PRO A 124 18.09 11.42 0.77
CA PRO A 124 18.17 10.70 -0.50
C PRO A 124 19.58 10.27 -0.91
N GLU A 125 20.61 10.98 -0.49
CA GLU A 125 22.03 10.64 -0.71
C GLU A 125 22.46 9.34 -0.03
N TRP A 126 21.75 8.92 1.01
CA TRP A 126 22.01 7.66 1.71
C TRP A 126 21.72 6.42 0.88
N LEU A 127 20.93 6.54 -0.18
CA LEU A 127 20.54 5.40 -1.00
C LEU A 127 21.76 4.67 -1.58
N THR A 128 22.75 5.42 -2.07
CA THR A 128 23.99 4.85 -2.60
C THR A 128 24.83 4.20 -1.50
N THR A 129 24.97 4.86 -0.34
CA THR A 129 25.72 4.31 0.79
C THR A 129 25.12 2.99 1.27
N LEU A 130 23.80 2.95 1.43
CA LEU A 130 23.08 1.75 1.87
C LEU A 130 23.14 0.63 0.84
N SER A 131 23.03 0.93 -0.45
CA SER A 131 23.12 -0.10 -1.51
C SER A 131 24.51 -0.76 -1.58
N ASN A 132 25.56 -0.05 -1.17
CA ASN A 132 26.92 -0.56 -1.13
C ASN A 132 27.28 -1.30 0.18
N ASP A 133 26.44 -1.19 1.22
CA ASP A 133 26.70 -1.83 2.51
C ASP A 133 26.49 -3.35 2.42
N THR A 134 27.51 -4.13 2.74
CA THR A 134 27.49 -5.60 2.64
C THR A 134 26.52 -6.25 3.63
N ARG A 135 26.17 -5.57 4.72
CA ARG A 135 25.18 -6.02 5.69
C ARG A 135 23.77 -5.95 5.15
N ILE A 136 23.52 -5.18 4.10
CA ILE A 136 22.20 -4.98 3.51
C ILE A 136 22.00 -5.97 2.37
N VAL A 137 20.90 -6.70 2.45
CA VAL A 137 20.44 -7.64 1.43
C VAL A 137 19.53 -6.94 0.43
N ARG A 138 18.58 -6.12 0.92
CA ARG A 138 17.62 -5.41 0.08
C ARG A 138 17.19 -4.08 0.70
N LEU A 139 16.92 -3.12 -0.16
CA LEU A 139 16.27 -1.84 0.15
C LEU A 139 14.95 -1.79 -0.61
N THR A 140 13.86 -1.58 0.12
CA THR A 140 12.51 -1.51 -0.42
C THR A 140 11.91 -0.15 -0.06
N ALA A 141 11.34 0.55 -1.05
CA ALA A 141 10.61 1.77 -0.81
C ALA A 141 9.32 1.48 -0.03
N SER A 142 9.03 2.26 1.00
CA SER A 142 7.76 2.15 1.74
C SER A 142 6.59 2.56 0.83
N LYS A 143 5.50 1.79 0.82
CA LYS A 143 4.31 2.03 -0.04
C LYS A 143 3.15 2.56 0.80
N ARG A 144 2.26 3.36 0.18
CA ARG A 144 0.97 3.75 0.75
C ARG A 144 -0.08 2.70 0.51
N LEU A 145 -0.90 2.45 1.53
CA LEU A 145 -2.02 1.51 1.51
C LEU A 145 -3.36 2.26 1.66
N ARG A 146 -4.50 1.63 1.31
CA ARG A 146 -5.84 2.25 1.35
C ARG A 146 -6.81 1.44 2.22
N PRO A 147 -7.90 2.05 2.78
CA PRO A 147 -8.82 1.42 3.73
C PRO A 147 -10.07 0.79 3.10
N PHE A 148 -10.66 -0.22 3.79
CA PHE A 148 -11.89 -0.94 3.42
C PHE A 148 -12.71 -1.36 4.65
N LEU A 149 -14.07 -1.52 4.59
CA LEU A 149 -14.87 -2.07 5.68
C LEU A 149 -16.39 -2.15 5.56
N GLN A 150 -17.05 -3.06 6.29
CA GLN A 150 -18.17 -2.97 7.23
C GLN A 150 -19.01 -4.23 7.51
N LYS A 151 -19.78 -4.43 8.57
CA LYS A 151 -20.93 -4.91 9.39
C LYS A 151 -21.14 -6.43 9.65
N ALA A 152 -21.62 -6.91 10.71
CA ALA A 152 -22.84 -7.53 11.22
C ALA A 152 -22.72 -8.65 12.26
N ARG A 153 -22.85 -8.22 13.48
CA ARG A 153 -22.74 -9.01 14.70
C ARG A 153 -23.78 -10.13 14.81
N GLN A 154 -25.01 -9.87 14.35
CA GLN A 154 -26.10 -10.84 14.47
C GLN A 154 -25.91 -12.06 13.56
N VAL A 155 -25.56 -11.82 12.30
CA VAL A 155 -25.42 -12.90 11.30
C VAL A 155 -24.21 -13.78 11.61
N THR A 156 -23.14 -13.20 12.19
CA THR A 156 -21.95 -13.93 12.60
C THR A 156 -22.09 -14.64 13.95
N GLY A 157 -23.23 -14.51 14.63
CA GLY A 157 -23.48 -15.13 15.94
C GLY A 157 -22.77 -14.46 17.12
N VAL A 158 -22.17 -13.28 16.93
CA VAL A 158 -21.46 -12.54 17.98
C VAL A 158 -22.36 -12.25 19.19
N ASP A 159 -23.63 -11.92 18.98
CA ASP A 159 -24.56 -11.67 20.09
C ASP A 159 -24.78 -12.93 20.98
N ARG A 160 -24.71 -14.14 20.40
CA ARG A 160 -24.76 -15.41 21.16
C ARG A 160 -23.47 -15.62 21.95
N VAL A 161 -22.30 -15.26 21.38
CA VAL A 161 -21.02 -15.28 22.08
C VAL A 161 -21.01 -14.30 23.25
N HIS A 162 -21.59 -13.12 23.08
CA HIS A 162 -21.76 -12.14 24.16
C HIS A 162 -22.74 -12.60 25.24
N ALA A 163 -23.74 -13.41 24.90
CA ALA A 163 -24.66 -13.99 25.85
C ALA A 163 -24.08 -15.21 26.59
N GLY A 164 -23.02 -15.80 26.06
CA GLY A 164 -22.44 -17.03 26.57
C GLY A 164 -23.20 -18.30 26.16
N ASP A 165 -23.97 -18.22 25.05
CA ASP A 165 -24.78 -19.35 24.57
C ASP A 165 -23.88 -20.55 24.21
N ASN A 166 -24.04 -21.66 24.93
CA ASN A 166 -23.23 -22.87 24.80
C ASN A 166 -21.72 -22.65 25.05
N LEU A 167 -21.37 -21.65 25.86
CA LEU A 167 -19.98 -21.33 26.24
C LEU A 167 -19.87 -21.31 27.77
N ASP A 168 -18.68 -21.65 28.30
CA ASP A 168 -18.43 -21.62 29.75
C ASP A 168 -18.59 -20.21 30.34
N THR A 169 -18.26 -19.19 29.56
CA THR A 169 -18.38 -17.78 29.94
C THR A 169 -18.66 -16.90 28.72
N PRO A 170 -19.33 -15.73 28.89
CA PRO A 170 -19.45 -14.74 27.85
C PRO A 170 -18.11 -14.17 27.42
N PHE A 171 -17.86 -14.06 26.11
CA PHE A 171 -16.67 -13.40 25.57
C PHE A 171 -17.05 -12.04 24.94
N THR A 172 -16.46 -10.98 25.47
CA THR A 172 -16.73 -9.58 25.06
C THR A 172 -15.46 -8.79 24.74
N GLY A 173 -14.32 -9.47 24.59
CA GLY A 173 -13.01 -8.86 24.37
C GLY A 173 -12.33 -8.35 25.65
N LYS A 174 -12.90 -8.58 26.84
CA LYS A 174 -12.27 -8.16 28.10
C LYS A 174 -10.90 -8.84 28.28
N GLY A 175 -9.87 -8.03 28.53
CA GLY A 175 -8.49 -8.51 28.71
C GLY A 175 -7.71 -8.69 27.40
N ILE A 176 -8.29 -8.30 26.27
CA ILE A 176 -7.66 -8.30 24.96
C ILE A 176 -7.37 -6.86 24.53
N ILE A 177 -6.27 -6.66 23.82
CA ILE A 177 -5.95 -5.39 23.17
C ILE A 177 -6.33 -5.49 21.69
N ILE A 178 -7.09 -4.50 21.20
CA ILE A 178 -7.35 -4.33 19.77
C ILE A 178 -6.62 -3.09 19.30
N GLY A 179 -5.63 -3.28 18.42
CA GLY A 179 -4.96 -2.25 17.66
C GLY A 179 -5.71 -2.00 16.36
N VAL A 180 -6.06 -0.76 16.08
CA VAL A 180 -6.61 -0.34 14.80
C VAL A 180 -5.64 0.65 14.17
N ILE A 181 -5.10 0.28 13.02
CA ILE A 181 -4.19 1.10 12.23
C ILE A 181 -4.99 1.60 11.04
N ASP A 182 -5.32 2.90 11.04
CA ASP A 182 -6.28 3.46 10.08
C ASP A 182 -6.16 4.99 10.02
N GLN A 183 -7.07 5.67 9.33
CA GLN A 183 -7.13 7.14 9.25
C GLN A 183 -8.30 7.70 10.05
N SER A 184 -8.13 8.89 10.62
CA SER A 184 -9.22 9.71 11.15
C SER A 184 -10.03 9.10 12.29
N PHE A 185 -9.52 9.20 13.50
CA PHE A 185 -10.22 8.75 14.70
C PHE A 185 -10.86 9.92 15.46
N GLU A 186 -12.16 9.84 15.77
CA GLU A 186 -12.79 10.64 16.82
C GLU A 186 -12.56 9.95 18.18
N PHE A 187 -11.46 10.24 18.84
CA PHE A 187 -11.00 9.53 20.05
C PHE A 187 -12.02 9.54 21.20
N LYS A 188 -12.87 10.55 21.27
CA LYS A 188 -13.92 10.70 22.29
C LYS A 188 -15.29 10.24 21.84
N HIS A 189 -15.39 9.51 20.71
CA HIS A 189 -16.67 8.95 20.31
C HIS A 189 -17.21 8.04 21.41
N MET A 190 -18.53 8.09 21.68
CA MET A 190 -19.16 7.29 22.76
C MET A 190 -18.88 5.78 22.60
N GLY A 191 -18.69 5.30 21.38
CA GLY A 191 -18.30 3.92 21.10
C GLY A 191 -16.93 3.52 21.69
N PHE A 192 -16.13 4.48 22.16
CA PHE A 192 -14.81 4.21 22.76
C PHE A 192 -14.77 4.50 24.27
N LEU A 193 -15.93 4.82 24.84
CA LEU A 193 -16.08 5.08 26.27
C LEU A 193 -16.78 3.87 26.93
N ASP A 194 -16.43 3.58 28.19
CA ASP A 194 -17.13 2.60 28.98
C ASP A 194 -18.46 3.14 29.54
N ASP A 195 -19.21 2.32 30.28
CA ASP A 195 -20.51 2.68 30.85
C ASP A 195 -20.45 3.87 31.84
N HIS A 196 -19.24 4.21 32.33
CA HIS A 196 -18.98 5.34 33.21
C HIS A 196 -18.45 6.58 32.45
N GLY A 197 -18.36 6.50 31.11
CA GLY A 197 -17.83 7.58 30.26
C GLY A 197 -16.30 7.68 30.27
N LYS A 198 -15.59 6.69 30.82
CA LYS A 198 -14.13 6.62 30.80
C LYS A 198 -13.64 6.01 29.49
N SER A 199 -12.56 6.55 28.94
CA SER A 199 -11.97 6.07 27.70
C SER A 199 -11.43 4.65 27.81
N ARG A 200 -11.78 3.79 26.84
CA ARG A 200 -11.15 2.47 26.62
C ARG A 200 -9.94 2.56 25.68
N VAL A 201 -9.68 3.73 25.09
CA VAL A 201 -8.44 3.99 24.36
C VAL A 201 -7.31 4.12 25.39
N LYS A 202 -6.31 3.25 25.28
CA LYS A 202 -5.20 3.14 26.23
C LYS A 202 -3.90 3.70 25.70
N MET A 203 -3.76 3.71 24.38
CA MET A 203 -2.63 4.27 23.68
C MET A 203 -3.08 4.87 22.36
N ILE A 204 -2.50 6.00 22.02
CA ILE A 204 -2.53 6.61 20.70
C ILE A 204 -1.08 6.79 20.28
N LEU A 205 -0.75 6.43 19.04
CA LEU A 205 0.55 6.74 18.46
C LEU A 205 0.38 8.04 17.68
N ASP A 206 0.90 9.14 18.28
CA ASP A 206 0.76 10.48 17.72
C ASP A 206 1.91 10.78 16.76
N ARG A 207 1.60 10.90 15.47
CA ARG A 207 2.53 11.28 14.41
C ARG A 207 2.32 12.72 13.92
N SER A 208 1.43 13.51 14.55
CA SER A 208 1.11 14.88 14.10
C SER A 208 2.31 15.82 14.12
N LYS A 209 3.23 15.56 15.02
CA LYS A 209 4.44 16.36 15.14
C LYS A 209 5.44 16.10 14.03
N ASP A 210 5.28 15.00 13.28
CA ASP A 210 6.19 14.54 12.24
C ASP A 210 5.83 15.11 10.86
N ILE A 211 4.59 15.52 10.65
CA ILE A 211 4.12 16.03 9.35
C ILE A 211 4.66 17.44 9.08
N GLU A 212 4.90 18.24 10.11
CA GLU A 212 5.34 19.64 9.96
C GLU A 212 6.82 19.88 10.31
N LYS A 213 7.50 18.95 10.96
CA LYS A 213 8.89 19.13 11.43
C LYS A 213 9.79 17.97 11.01
N ASP A 214 10.70 18.27 10.10
CA ASP A 214 11.99 17.59 9.87
C ASP A 214 12.21 16.21 10.52
N ILE A 215 12.38 15.24 9.66
CA ILE A 215 13.16 13.97 9.69
C ILE A 215 13.53 13.35 11.07
N GLN A 216 13.39 14.04 12.17
CA GLN A 216 13.94 13.63 13.47
C GLN A 216 12.92 13.16 14.52
N SER A 217 11.62 13.24 14.29
CA SER A 217 10.68 12.85 15.32
C SER A 217 10.17 11.43 15.12
N THR A 218 10.47 10.59 16.10
CA THR A 218 9.80 9.31 16.32
C THR A 218 8.41 9.59 16.84
N ALA A 219 7.39 8.92 16.28
CA ALA A 219 6.06 8.96 16.86
C ALA A 219 6.11 8.42 18.29
N ASP A 220 5.80 9.27 19.26
CA ASP A 220 5.79 8.90 20.67
C ASP A 220 4.43 8.33 21.06
N PRO A 221 4.38 7.14 21.69
CA PRO A 221 3.12 6.62 22.20
C PRO A 221 2.57 7.51 23.31
N VAL A 222 1.33 7.96 23.15
CA VAL A 222 0.63 8.74 24.18
C VAL A 222 -0.23 7.80 25.00
N TYR A 223 0.16 7.58 26.23
CA TYR A 223 -0.59 6.74 27.18
C TYR A 223 -1.58 7.53 28.04
N ASN A 224 -1.37 8.82 28.20
CA ASN A 224 -2.34 9.70 28.86
C ASN A 224 -3.33 10.26 27.84
N VAL A 225 -4.19 9.40 27.35
CA VAL A 225 -5.19 9.73 26.34
C VAL A 225 -6.16 10.81 26.81
N ASP A 226 -6.51 10.84 28.09
CA ASP A 226 -7.40 11.89 28.64
C ASP A 226 -6.77 13.28 28.59
N ALA A 227 -5.44 13.38 28.73
CA ALA A 227 -4.73 14.65 28.58
C ALA A 227 -4.64 15.10 27.13
N LEU A 228 -4.30 14.18 26.21
CA LEU A 228 -4.24 14.47 24.77
C LEU A 228 -5.61 14.90 24.24
N THR A 229 -6.64 14.17 24.59
CA THR A 229 -7.99 14.43 24.11
C THR A 229 -8.68 15.64 24.75
N LYS A 230 -8.06 16.30 25.71
CA LYS A 230 -8.52 17.65 26.16
C LYS A 230 -8.27 18.72 25.10
N THR A 231 -7.21 18.56 24.32
CA THR A 231 -6.79 19.52 23.28
C THR A 231 -7.18 19.09 21.88
N HIS A 232 -7.28 17.78 21.63
CA HIS A 232 -7.57 17.21 20.31
C HIS A 232 -8.67 16.16 20.42
N GLU A 233 -9.85 16.40 19.84
CA GLU A 233 -10.96 15.42 19.80
C GLU A 233 -10.85 14.48 18.60
N THR A 234 -10.10 14.86 17.57
CA THR A 234 -9.78 14.03 16.41
C THR A 234 -8.31 14.20 16.04
N TYR A 235 -7.82 13.27 15.32
CA TYR A 235 -6.49 13.28 14.73
C TYR A 235 -6.63 12.98 13.24
N ASP A 236 -5.95 13.75 12.39
CA ASP A 236 -6.06 13.73 10.94
C ASP A 236 -7.53 13.83 10.46
N PRO A 237 -7.93 14.93 9.84
CA PRO A 237 -9.29 15.13 9.35
C PRO A 237 -9.63 14.33 8.08
N GLY A 238 -8.95 13.19 7.85
CA GLY A 238 -9.22 12.29 6.71
C GLY A 238 -10.65 11.77 6.66
N SER A 239 -10.89 10.69 5.97
CA SER A 239 -12.22 10.15 5.60
C SER A 239 -13.18 9.80 6.76
N GLY A 240 -12.71 9.77 8.01
CA GLY A 240 -13.47 9.28 9.16
C GLY A 240 -13.54 7.75 9.25
N HIS A 241 -12.85 7.05 8.38
CA HIS A 241 -12.88 5.60 8.24
C HIS A 241 -12.44 4.87 9.52
N GLY A 242 -11.34 5.25 10.15
CA GLY A 242 -10.84 4.59 11.36
C GLY A 242 -11.81 4.64 12.54
N THR A 243 -12.61 5.70 12.68
CA THR A 243 -13.68 5.77 13.68
C THR A 243 -14.72 4.70 13.43
N HIS A 244 -15.11 4.55 12.18
CA HIS A 244 -16.13 3.61 11.75
C HIS A 244 -15.66 2.16 11.97
N VAL A 245 -14.46 1.83 11.51
CA VAL A 245 -13.79 0.54 11.68
C VAL A 245 -13.65 0.15 13.14
N THR A 246 -13.10 1.07 13.95
CA THR A 246 -12.90 0.82 15.39
C THR A 246 -14.21 0.50 16.09
N ASN A 247 -15.29 1.20 15.75
CA ASN A 247 -16.58 0.94 16.38
C ASN A 247 -17.18 -0.42 15.96
N ILE A 248 -16.94 -0.89 14.72
CA ILE A 248 -17.31 -2.24 14.30
C ILE A 248 -16.50 -3.28 15.10
N ALA A 249 -15.20 -3.13 15.16
CA ALA A 249 -14.34 -4.08 15.86
C ALA A 249 -14.63 -4.12 17.35
N ALA A 250 -14.79 -2.94 17.98
CA ALA A 250 -14.78 -2.87 19.43
C ALA A 250 -15.63 -1.74 20.05
N GLY A 251 -16.64 -1.24 19.36
CA GLY A 251 -17.53 -0.21 19.90
C GLY A 251 -18.19 -0.64 21.21
N SER A 252 -18.26 0.26 22.19
CA SER A 252 -18.88 0.02 23.50
C SER A 252 -20.38 -0.22 23.39
N LYS A 253 -20.88 -1.16 24.17
CA LYS A 253 -22.31 -1.43 24.31
C LYS A 253 -22.92 -0.46 25.32
N HIS A 254 -23.77 0.44 24.87
CA HIS A 254 -24.56 1.33 25.72
C HIS A 254 -26.04 0.99 25.61
N PRO A 255 -26.88 1.21 26.67
CA PRO A 255 -28.27 0.76 26.71
C PRO A 255 -29.10 1.20 25.50
N ASP A 256 -28.92 2.43 25.05
CA ASP A 256 -29.71 3.03 23.96
C ASP A 256 -29.00 3.03 22.62
N ASN A 257 -27.86 2.32 22.50
CA ASN A 257 -27.08 2.25 21.27
C ASN A 257 -26.98 0.82 20.74
N PRO A 258 -27.70 0.47 19.65
CA PRO A 258 -27.63 -0.86 19.05
C PRO A 258 -26.35 -1.08 18.23
N PHE A 259 -25.61 0.00 17.89
CA PHE A 259 -24.46 -0.04 16.99
C PHE A 259 -23.13 -0.19 17.73
N TYR A 260 -23.02 -1.22 18.56
CA TYR A 260 -21.79 -1.57 19.28
C TYR A 260 -20.99 -2.67 18.54
N GLY A 261 -19.71 -2.79 18.88
CA GLY A 261 -18.76 -3.66 18.17
C GLY A 261 -18.76 -5.11 18.62
N VAL A 262 -17.88 -5.89 17.97
CA VAL A 262 -17.68 -7.32 18.24
C VAL A 262 -17.02 -7.55 19.60
N ALA A 263 -16.08 -6.69 20.00
CA ALA A 263 -15.32 -6.78 21.25
C ALA A 263 -15.54 -5.56 22.17
N PRO A 264 -16.78 -5.33 22.69
CA PRO A 264 -17.17 -4.08 23.32
C PRO A 264 -16.47 -3.80 24.67
N LYS A 265 -15.67 -4.74 25.19
CA LYS A 265 -14.88 -4.58 26.43
C LYS A 265 -13.37 -4.71 26.23
N ALA A 266 -12.90 -4.74 24.99
CA ALA A 266 -11.47 -4.73 24.70
C ALA A 266 -10.84 -3.38 25.04
N ASP A 267 -9.56 -3.40 25.38
CA ASP A 267 -8.73 -2.20 25.41
C ASP A 267 -8.34 -1.80 23.98
N LEU A 268 -8.33 -0.50 23.69
CA LEU A 268 -8.09 0.04 22.36
C LEU A 268 -6.71 0.69 22.27
N VAL A 269 -6.02 0.39 21.20
CA VAL A 269 -4.82 1.11 20.72
C VAL A 269 -5.17 1.66 19.35
N LEU A 270 -5.20 2.99 19.21
CA LEU A 270 -5.58 3.65 17.97
C LEU A 270 -4.37 4.33 17.36
N ILE A 271 -4.09 4.01 16.10
CA ILE A 271 -2.91 4.52 15.41
C ILE A 271 -3.34 5.18 14.10
N PRO A 272 -3.39 6.52 14.07
CA PRO A 272 -3.49 7.28 12.84
C PRO A 272 -2.25 7.02 11.97
N SER A 273 -2.46 6.53 10.75
CA SER A 273 -1.40 6.11 9.86
C SER A 273 -1.50 6.79 8.49
N SER A 274 -0.36 7.08 7.87
CA SER A 274 -0.29 7.54 6.49
C SER A 274 -0.48 6.40 5.47
N PHE A 275 -0.56 5.14 5.96
CA PHE A 275 -0.58 3.92 5.16
C PHE A 275 0.71 3.66 4.36
N GLU A 276 1.83 4.24 4.76
CA GLU A 276 3.12 3.79 4.26
C GLU A 276 3.51 2.43 4.88
N ASN A 277 3.99 1.50 4.06
CA ASN A 277 4.40 0.15 4.50
C ASN A 277 5.35 0.17 5.71
N LYS A 278 6.31 1.11 5.72
CA LYS A 278 7.23 1.31 6.83
C LYS A 278 6.48 1.63 8.12
N GLU A 279 5.53 2.57 8.05
CA GLU A 279 4.76 2.98 9.23
C GLU A 279 3.88 1.85 9.75
N ILE A 280 3.20 1.11 8.88
CA ILE A 280 2.38 -0.04 9.29
C ILE A 280 3.22 -1.08 10.07
N ILE A 281 4.45 -1.37 9.63
CA ILE A 281 5.35 -2.28 10.37
C ILE A 281 5.66 -1.72 11.76
N GLU A 282 5.97 -0.44 11.86
CA GLU A 282 6.27 0.24 13.14
C GLU A 282 5.02 0.31 14.04
N ASP A 283 3.86 0.53 13.46
CA ASP A 283 2.57 0.60 14.15
C ASP A 283 2.21 -0.75 14.78
N ILE A 284 2.33 -1.84 14.03
CA ILE A 284 2.09 -3.19 14.57
C ILE A 284 3.10 -3.51 15.70
N ARG A 285 4.36 -3.12 15.52
CA ARG A 285 5.37 -3.25 16.55
C ARG A 285 5.00 -2.47 17.83
N ALA A 286 4.45 -1.26 17.69
CA ALA A 286 4.00 -0.45 18.82
C ALA A 286 2.82 -1.10 19.57
N VAL A 287 1.83 -1.65 18.85
CA VAL A 287 0.72 -2.42 19.44
C VAL A 287 1.28 -3.62 20.22
N LYS A 288 2.18 -4.40 19.61
CA LYS A 288 2.81 -5.55 20.24
C LYS A 288 3.62 -5.17 21.49
N ALA A 289 4.38 -4.07 21.44
CA ALA A 289 5.15 -3.59 22.59
C ALA A 289 4.23 -3.19 23.76
N TYR A 290 3.14 -2.47 23.44
CA TYR A 290 2.12 -2.12 24.44
C TYR A 290 1.48 -3.37 25.03
N ALA A 291 1.07 -4.32 24.22
CA ALA A 291 0.46 -5.58 24.66
C ALA A 291 1.39 -6.41 25.56
N SER A 292 2.67 -6.47 25.21
CA SER A 292 3.70 -7.15 26.00
C SER A 292 3.88 -6.50 27.36
N ARG A 293 3.88 -5.17 27.44
CA ARG A 293 3.94 -4.42 28.71
C ARG A 293 2.73 -4.72 29.61
N GLU A 294 1.53 -4.74 29.02
CA GLU A 294 0.27 -5.02 29.72
C GLU A 294 0.05 -6.52 29.97
N LYS A 295 0.90 -7.39 29.44
CA LYS A 295 0.81 -8.87 29.49
C LYS A 295 -0.55 -9.38 28.98
N LYS A 296 -1.03 -8.81 27.87
CA LYS A 296 -2.30 -9.15 27.24
C LYS A 296 -2.08 -9.64 25.81
N PRO A 297 -2.91 -10.58 25.32
CA PRO A 297 -2.96 -10.89 23.90
C PRO A 297 -3.48 -9.69 23.11
N TRP A 298 -3.13 -9.64 21.83
CA TRP A 298 -3.48 -8.54 20.94
C TRP A 298 -3.98 -9.00 19.58
N VAL A 299 -4.85 -8.17 19.01
CA VAL A 299 -5.33 -8.30 17.63
C VAL A 299 -5.09 -6.97 16.93
N VAL A 300 -4.49 -6.99 15.74
CA VAL A 300 -4.38 -5.81 14.88
C VAL A 300 -5.31 -5.96 13.70
N ASN A 301 -6.10 -4.91 13.45
CA ASN A 301 -6.95 -4.77 12.28
C ASN A 301 -6.27 -3.89 11.24
N LEU A 302 -6.17 -4.40 10.01
CA LEU A 302 -5.67 -3.74 8.81
C LEU A 302 -6.79 -3.70 7.77
N SER A 303 -7.63 -2.67 7.83
CA SER A 303 -8.67 -2.42 6.83
C SER A 303 -8.11 -1.58 5.68
N LEU A 304 -7.07 -2.09 5.05
CA LEU A 304 -6.26 -1.42 4.05
C LEU A 304 -5.58 -2.44 3.13
N GLY A 305 -5.13 -2.01 1.96
CA GLY A 305 -4.43 -2.86 1.02
C GLY A 305 -4.06 -2.15 -0.29
N SER A 306 -3.41 -2.88 -1.17
CA SER A 306 -3.03 -2.49 -2.53
C SER A 306 -3.23 -3.66 -3.48
N VAL A 307 -3.30 -3.38 -4.77
CA VAL A 307 -3.31 -4.43 -5.83
C VAL A 307 -1.95 -4.55 -6.54
N ILE A 308 -0.92 -3.85 -6.05
CA ILE A 308 0.44 -3.90 -6.61
C ILE A 308 1.31 -4.79 -5.76
N GLY A 309 1.89 -5.80 -6.37
CA GLY A 309 2.81 -6.74 -5.71
C GLY A 309 2.71 -8.15 -6.27
N PRO A 310 3.48 -9.10 -5.71
CA PRO A 310 3.57 -10.47 -6.20
C PRO A 310 2.38 -11.36 -5.81
N HIS A 311 1.48 -10.91 -4.97
CA HIS A 311 0.30 -11.63 -4.47
C HIS A 311 0.61 -13.04 -3.91
N ASP A 312 1.74 -13.20 -3.23
CA ASP A 312 2.22 -14.47 -2.69
C ASP A 312 2.79 -14.40 -1.26
N GLY A 313 2.76 -13.19 -0.66
CA GLY A 313 3.28 -12.94 0.69
C GLY A 313 4.79 -12.92 0.79
N SER A 314 5.51 -12.82 -0.32
CA SER A 314 6.97 -12.84 -0.35
C SER A 314 7.61 -11.47 -0.13
N THR A 315 6.83 -10.38 -0.08
CA THR A 315 7.38 -9.04 0.10
C THR A 315 8.07 -8.89 1.46
N ASP A 316 9.05 -7.99 1.56
CA ASP A 316 9.71 -7.68 2.84
C ASP A 316 8.71 -7.19 3.89
N TYR A 317 7.69 -6.46 3.44
CA TYR A 317 6.59 -5.99 4.27
C TYR A 317 5.79 -7.16 4.86
N ASP A 318 5.28 -8.07 4.01
CA ASP A 318 4.50 -9.23 4.46
C ASP A 318 5.29 -10.10 5.42
N GLN A 319 6.54 -10.39 5.07
CA GLN A 319 7.43 -11.21 5.88
C GLN A 319 7.82 -10.57 7.22
N ALA A 320 7.91 -9.23 7.28
CA ALA A 320 8.17 -8.52 8.54
C ALA A 320 6.99 -8.63 9.50
N ILE A 321 5.76 -8.45 8.99
CA ILE A 321 4.54 -8.54 9.80
C ILE A 321 4.25 -9.99 10.16
N ASP A 322 4.42 -10.92 9.23
CA ASP A 322 4.21 -12.35 9.46
C ASP A 322 5.02 -12.85 10.66
N ARG A 323 6.30 -12.48 10.74
CA ARG A 323 7.14 -12.82 11.90
C ARG A 323 6.64 -12.23 13.22
N MET A 324 6.08 -11.01 13.19
CA MET A 324 5.50 -10.40 14.40
C MET A 324 4.20 -11.06 14.84
N ALA A 325 3.39 -11.50 13.88
CA ALA A 325 2.10 -12.15 14.11
C ALA A 325 2.23 -13.61 14.60
N GLN A 326 3.34 -14.29 14.28
CA GLN A 326 3.62 -15.65 14.74
C GLN A 326 3.99 -15.71 16.24
N ASP A 327 4.26 -14.59 16.88
CA ASP A 327 4.51 -14.56 18.31
C ASP A 327 3.24 -14.93 19.09
N LYS A 328 3.44 -15.68 20.18
CA LYS A 328 2.35 -16.17 21.02
C LYS A 328 1.46 -15.03 21.51
N GLY A 329 0.17 -15.11 21.16
CA GLY A 329 -0.85 -14.16 21.60
C GLY A 329 -1.10 -12.99 20.63
N GLY A 330 -0.46 -12.98 19.46
CA GLY A 330 -0.69 -12.00 18.41
C GLY A 330 -1.57 -12.52 17.27
N ILE A 331 -2.47 -11.69 16.75
CA ILE A 331 -3.29 -11.96 15.56
C ILE A 331 -3.30 -10.71 14.69
N VAL A 332 -3.08 -10.88 13.40
CA VAL A 332 -3.30 -9.85 12.38
C VAL A 332 -4.51 -10.23 11.54
N VAL A 333 -5.40 -9.29 11.31
CA VAL A 333 -6.59 -9.43 10.46
C VAL A 333 -6.48 -8.43 9.32
N GLY A 334 -6.56 -8.90 8.09
CA GLY A 334 -6.40 -8.08 6.88
C GLY A 334 -7.60 -8.18 5.94
N ALA A 335 -7.97 -7.05 5.36
CA ALA A 335 -9.02 -6.96 4.36
C ALA A 335 -8.56 -7.55 3.01
N MET A 336 -9.44 -8.32 2.35
CA MET A 336 -9.16 -8.87 1.00
C MET A 336 -9.04 -7.79 -0.08
N GLY A 337 -9.72 -6.67 0.08
CA GLY A 337 -9.81 -5.59 -0.91
C GLY A 337 -11.22 -5.43 -1.50
N ASN A 338 -11.44 -4.31 -2.20
CA ASN A 338 -12.75 -3.92 -2.76
C ASN A 338 -12.73 -3.88 -4.30
N GLU A 339 -11.88 -4.67 -4.94
CA GLU A 339 -11.64 -4.68 -6.39
C GLU A 339 -12.25 -5.89 -7.10
N GLY A 340 -13.13 -6.65 -6.43
CA GLY A 340 -13.68 -7.91 -6.90
C GLY A 340 -14.49 -7.85 -8.20
N ASP A 341 -14.94 -6.67 -8.64
CA ASP A 341 -15.70 -6.47 -9.88
C ASP A 341 -14.99 -5.56 -10.90
N GLN A 342 -13.78 -5.09 -10.60
CA GLN A 342 -13.08 -4.06 -11.36
C GLN A 342 -12.33 -4.57 -12.60
N ARG A 343 -12.14 -5.90 -12.75
CA ARG A 343 -11.29 -6.50 -13.80
C ARG A 343 -9.85 -5.99 -13.75
N PHE A 344 -9.31 -5.95 -12.56
CA PHE A 344 -7.95 -5.50 -12.31
C PHE A 344 -6.90 -6.60 -12.50
N HIS A 345 -7.34 -7.80 -12.87
CA HIS A 345 -6.46 -8.93 -13.08
C HIS A 345 -6.63 -9.54 -14.48
N ALA A 346 -5.52 -10.01 -15.02
CA ALA A 346 -5.45 -10.81 -16.24
C ALA A 346 -4.28 -11.79 -16.14
N PHE A 347 -4.48 -13.04 -16.57
CA PHE A 347 -3.40 -14.01 -16.65
C PHE A 347 -3.51 -14.88 -17.89
N SER A 348 -2.39 -15.46 -18.27
CA SER A 348 -2.35 -16.49 -19.31
C SER A 348 -1.12 -17.38 -19.15
N SER A 349 -1.25 -18.62 -19.59
CA SER A 349 -0.12 -19.50 -19.85
C SER A 349 0.33 -19.34 -21.30
N PHE A 350 1.63 -19.49 -21.53
CA PHE A 350 2.28 -19.28 -22.82
C PHE A 350 3.17 -20.48 -23.13
N GLN A 351 3.09 -20.99 -24.34
CA GLN A 351 4.08 -21.91 -24.87
C GLN A 351 5.40 -21.16 -25.20
N PRO A 352 6.56 -21.85 -25.23
CA PRO A 352 7.80 -21.21 -25.64
C PRO A 352 7.68 -20.53 -27.02
N GLY A 353 8.01 -19.25 -27.08
CA GLY A 353 7.87 -18.42 -28.29
C GLY A 353 6.47 -17.89 -28.59
N GLU A 354 5.47 -18.23 -27.78
CA GLU A 354 4.11 -17.72 -27.99
C GLU A 354 4.00 -16.25 -27.58
N THR A 355 3.17 -15.51 -28.35
CA THR A 355 2.87 -14.10 -28.09
C THR A 355 1.37 -13.91 -27.91
N LYS A 356 1.00 -13.17 -26.84
CA LYS A 356 -0.38 -12.72 -26.59
C LYS A 356 -0.40 -11.24 -26.26
N GLN A 357 -1.60 -10.64 -26.24
CA GLN A 357 -1.79 -9.22 -25.96
C GLN A 357 -2.81 -9.02 -24.86
N VAL A 358 -2.58 -8.04 -23.98
CA VAL A 358 -3.54 -7.56 -23.01
C VAL A 358 -3.77 -6.07 -23.24
N PHE A 359 -5.00 -5.61 -23.04
CA PHE A 359 -5.39 -4.23 -23.32
C PHE A 359 -6.00 -3.58 -22.08
N VAL A 360 -5.81 -2.27 -21.96
CA VAL A 360 -6.29 -1.45 -20.85
C VAL A 360 -7.25 -0.40 -21.40
N ARG A 361 -8.49 -0.46 -20.94
CA ARG A 361 -9.44 0.63 -21.16
C ARG A 361 -9.30 1.64 -20.04
N TYR A 362 -9.11 2.89 -20.42
CA TYR A 362 -9.09 4.02 -19.52
C TYR A 362 -10.38 4.85 -19.73
N GLU A 363 -11.04 5.19 -18.63
CA GLU A 363 -12.25 6.02 -18.64
C GLU A 363 -11.95 7.29 -17.87
N LYS A 364 -12.06 8.46 -18.53
CA LYS A 364 -11.91 9.75 -17.85
C LYS A 364 -13.01 9.94 -16.82
N ASP A 365 -12.68 10.55 -15.69
CA ASP A 365 -13.67 11.00 -14.72
C ASP A 365 -14.67 11.95 -15.38
N LYS A 366 -15.92 11.85 -14.96
CA LYS A 366 -16.98 12.75 -15.40
C LYS A 366 -16.76 14.19 -14.95
N ASP A 367 -16.02 14.38 -13.87
CA ASP A 367 -15.75 15.68 -13.25
C ASP A 367 -14.45 16.33 -13.74
N GLY A 368 -13.69 15.68 -14.63
CA GLY A 368 -12.51 16.26 -15.29
C GLY A 368 -11.29 16.48 -14.36
N ASN A 369 -11.25 15.82 -13.20
CA ASN A 369 -10.20 16.02 -12.20
C ASN A 369 -8.90 15.24 -12.48
N ALA A 370 -8.84 14.45 -13.54
CA ALA A 370 -7.64 13.71 -13.92
C ALA A 370 -6.58 14.66 -14.49
N THR A 371 -5.37 14.60 -13.97
CA THR A 371 -4.23 15.41 -14.42
C THR A 371 -3.42 14.69 -15.49
N GLU A 372 -2.61 15.41 -16.29
CA GLU A 372 -1.69 14.80 -17.28
C GLU A 372 -0.71 13.81 -16.65
N ASP A 373 -0.46 13.98 -15.36
CA ASP A 373 0.51 13.21 -14.58
C ASP A 373 -0.09 11.96 -13.92
N ASP A 374 -1.40 11.72 -14.04
CA ASP A 374 -2.04 10.54 -13.46
C ASP A 374 -1.54 9.27 -14.13
N LEU A 375 -0.98 8.39 -13.32
CA LEU A 375 -0.36 7.15 -13.77
C LEU A 375 -1.30 5.96 -13.66
N THR A 376 -1.34 5.17 -14.72
CA THR A 376 -1.86 3.80 -14.67
C THR A 376 -0.67 2.84 -14.58
N HIS A 377 -0.64 2.02 -13.56
CA HIS A 377 0.40 1.03 -13.34
C HIS A 377 -0.11 -0.37 -13.68
N ILE A 378 0.70 -1.14 -14.37
CA ILE A 378 0.47 -2.56 -14.63
C ILE A 378 1.66 -3.32 -14.10
N ASP A 379 1.40 -4.25 -13.21
CA ASP A 379 2.41 -5.04 -12.53
C ASP A 379 2.26 -6.51 -12.92
N PHE A 380 3.21 -7.02 -13.71
CA PHE A 380 3.21 -8.40 -14.21
C PHE A 380 4.18 -9.27 -13.43
N TRP A 381 3.73 -10.44 -13.02
CA TRP A 381 4.52 -11.41 -12.27
C TRP A 381 4.45 -12.81 -12.89
N GLY A 382 5.63 -13.37 -13.18
CA GLY A 382 5.75 -14.78 -13.57
C GLY A 382 5.47 -15.71 -12.40
N ILE A 383 4.85 -16.86 -12.67
CA ILE A 383 4.58 -17.88 -11.64
C ILE A 383 5.76 -18.83 -11.43
N SER A 384 6.64 -18.96 -12.42
CA SER A 384 7.78 -19.87 -12.33
C SER A 384 8.80 -19.40 -11.29
N GLU A 385 9.32 -20.34 -10.50
CA GLU A 385 10.45 -20.11 -9.58
C GLU A 385 11.81 -20.17 -10.29
N VAL A 386 11.82 -20.31 -11.61
CA VAL A 386 13.03 -20.31 -12.42
C VAL A 386 13.65 -18.92 -12.37
N LYS A 387 14.88 -18.84 -11.83
CA LYS A 387 15.65 -17.59 -11.73
C LYS A 387 16.18 -17.16 -13.11
N ALA A 388 15.27 -16.94 -14.04
CA ALA A 388 15.57 -16.50 -15.40
C ALA A 388 14.41 -15.68 -15.96
N GLU A 389 14.71 -14.73 -16.82
CA GLU A 389 13.70 -14.02 -17.59
C GLU A 389 13.04 -14.97 -18.59
N GLN A 390 11.74 -15.10 -18.48
CA GLN A 390 10.92 -15.98 -19.34
C GLN A 390 10.11 -15.22 -20.37
N PHE A 391 9.91 -13.91 -20.16
CA PHE A 391 9.04 -13.07 -20.97
C PHE A 391 9.76 -11.85 -21.53
N THR A 392 9.19 -11.31 -22.60
CA THR A 392 9.43 -9.96 -23.10
C THR A 392 8.09 -9.23 -23.11
N VAL A 393 8.03 -8.06 -22.51
CA VAL A 393 6.84 -7.23 -22.38
C VAL A 393 7.05 -5.94 -23.17
N THR A 394 6.21 -5.68 -24.15
CA THR A 394 6.36 -4.56 -25.09
C THR A 394 5.07 -3.74 -25.17
N PRO A 395 5.08 -2.42 -24.90
CA PRO A 395 3.91 -1.59 -24.99
C PRO A 395 3.47 -1.40 -26.45
N VAL A 396 2.14 -1.39 -26.66
CA VAL A 396 1.49 -1.22 -27.96
C VAL A 396 0.25 -0.34 -27.83
N LEU A 397 -0.23 0.19 -28.95
CA LEU A 397 -1.53 0.87 -29.01
C LEU A 397 -2.47 0.15 -30.00
N ALA A 398 -3.70 -0.11 -29.58
CA ALA A 398 -4.78 -0.46 -30.49
C ALA A 398 -5.57 0.81 -30.83
N VAL A 399 -5.54 1.23 -32.09
CA VAL A 399 -6.10 2.52 -32.55
C VAL A 399 -7.03 2.36 -33.73
N LYS A 400 -8.01 3.26 -33.86
CA LYS A 400 -8.80 3.45 -35.09
C LYS A 400 -9.05 4.93 -35.37
N SER A 401 -9.13 5.31 -36.63
CA SER A 401 -9.36 6.70 -37.07
C SER A 401 -10.82 7.01 -37.39
N SER A 402 -11.66 5.98 -37.59
CA SER A 402 -13.09 6.11 -37.81
C SER A 402 -13.91 5.01 -37.12
N ASP A 403 -15.24 5.17 -37.05
CA ASP A 403 -16.12 4.16 -36.44
C ASP A 403 -16.21 2.87 -37.23
N THR A 404 -16.02 2.94 -38.53
CA THR A 404 -16.11 1.80 -39.46
C THR A 404 -14.84 0.97 -39.52
N GLU A 405 -13.72 1.49 -39.01
CA GLU A 405 -12.45 0.77 -38.98
C GLU A 405 -12.35 -0.21 -37.78
N GLN A 406 -11.71 -1.35 -38.06
CA GLN A 406 -11.25 -2.24 -37.00
C GLN A 406 -10.09 -1.59 -36.25
N LEU A 407 -9.95 -1.91 -34.95
CA LEU A 407 -8.77 -1.52 -34.16
C LEU A 407 -7.51 -2.14 -34.77
N LYS A 408 -6.51 -1.32 -35.04
CA LYS A 408 -5.19 -1.73 -35.57
C LYS A 408 -4.16 -1.62 -34.49
N VAL A 409 -3.40 -2.68 -34.27
CA VAL A 409 -2.29 -2.68 -33.30
C VAL A 409 -1.09 -1.99 -33.93
N LYS A 410 -0.57 -0.97 -33.24
CA LYS A 410 0.62 -0.23 -33.63
C LYS A 410 1.71 -0.39 -32.60
N LYS A 411 2.93 -0.66 -33.07
CA LYS A 411 4.16 -0.65 -32.30
C LYS A 411 4.90 0.66 -32.56
N PHE A 412 5.48 1.21 -31.52
CA PHE A 412 6.26 2.43 -31.57
C PHE A 412 7.67 2.18 -31.02
N GLY A 413 8.64 2.96 -31.44
CA GLY A 413 10.02 2.88 -30.95
C GLY A 413 10.18 3.41 -29.53
N ALA A 414 11.35 3.16 -28.93
CA ALA A 414 11.66 3.57 -27.57
C ALA A 414 11.52 5.10 -27.36
N ASP A 415 11.88 5.92 -28.35
CA ASP A 415 11.77 7.38 -28.22
C ASP A 415 10.33 7.88 -28.08
N PHE A 416 9.37 7.19 -28.69
CA PHE A 416 7.96 7.44 -28.45
C PHE A 416 7.56 7.11 -27.02
N TRP A 417 7.94 5.92 -26.54
CA TRP A 417 7.54 5.45 -25.20
C TRP A 417 8.19 6.23 -24.06
N LYS A 418 9.38 6.83 -24.26
CA LYS A 418 10.02 7.74 -23.27
C LYS A 418 9.11 8.89 -22.86
N GLU A 419 8.18 9.31 -23.70
CA GLU A 419 7.27 10.42 -23.41
C GLU A 419 6.05 9.96 -22.57
N TYR A 420 5.57 8.75 -22.81
CA TYR A 420 4.30 8.27 -22.25
C TYR A 420 4.46 7.24 -21.14
N LEU A 421 5.61 6.61 -21.00
CA LEU A 421 5.89 5.78 -19.85
C LEU A 421 6.54 6.59 -18.74
N ASP A 422 6.25 6.21 -17.48
CA ASP A 422 6.75 6.92 -16.31
C ASP A 422 8.28 6.97 -16.26
N ASP A 423 8.92 5.83 -16.56
CA ASP A 423 10.39 5.68 -16.59
C ASP A 423 10.98 5.73 -17.99
N GLY A 424 10.14 6.01 -19.00
CA GLY A 424 10.52 5.97 -20.41
C GLY A 424 10.64 4.57 -21.00
N GLU A 425 10.49 3.52 -20.18
CA GLU A 425 10.62 2.12 -20.61
C GLU A 425 9.79 1.18 -19.72
N VAL A 426 9.64 -0.07 -20.15
CA VAL A 426 9.10 -1.16 -19.31
C VAL A 426 10.21 -1.61 -18.38
N TRP A 427 9.92 -1.58 -17.09
CA TRP A 427 10.84 -2.08 -16.07
C TRP A 427 10.75 -3.60 -15.96
N ASN A 428 11.89 -4.29 -15.78
CA ASN A 428 11.91 -5.70 -15.46
C ASN A 428 12.95 -6.04 -14.38
N GLU A 429 12.65 -7.03 -13.56
CA GLU A 429 13.61 -7.62 -12.62
C GLU A 429 13.26 -9.08 -12.31
N ILE A 430 14.25 -9.83 -11.83
CA ILE A 430 14.00 -11.09 -11.12
C ILE A 430 14.00 -10.78 -9.63
N SER A 431 12.89 -10.99 -8.98
CA SER A 431 12.76 -10.76 -7.54
C SER A 431 13.70 -11.68 -6.75
N PRO A 432 14.57 -11.14 -5.91
CA PRO A 432 15.47 -11.96 -5.10
C PRO A 432 14.75 -12.72 -3.97
N LYS A 433 13.46 -12.46 -3.74
CA LYS A 433 12.67 -13.06 -2.67
C LYS A 433 12.02 -14.37 -3.05
N ASN A 434 11.47 -14.42 -4.25
CA ASN A 434 10.73 -15.58 -4.73
C ASN A 434 11.25 -16.10 -6.08
N ASN A 435 12.35 -15.54 -6.59
CA ASN A 435 12.94 -15.80 -7.91
C ASN A 435 11.97 -15.57 -9.08
N ARG A 436 10.84 -14.91 -8.87
CA ARG A 436 9.87 -14.60 -9.91
C ARG A 436 10.29 -13.41 -10.74
N GLU A 437 9.99 -13.48 -12.01
CA GLU A 437 10.13 -12.37 -12.94
C GLU A 437 9.00 -11.35 -12.72
N ASN A 438 9.38 -10.07 -12.64
CA ASN A 438 8.46 -8.94 -12.56
C ASN A 438 8.67 -7.99 -13.73
N HIS A 439 7.60 -7.58 -14.39
CA HIS A 439 7.59 -6.50 -15.36
C HIS A 439 6.61 -5.43 -14.90
N PHE A 440 7.04 -4.20 -14.88
CA PHE A 440 6.20 -3.08 -14.44
C PHE A 440 6.11 -2.03 -15.54
N VAL A 441 4.88 -1.56 -15.79
CA VAL A 441 4.56 -0.57 -16.81
C VAL A 441 3.77 0.56 -16.15
N GLY A 442 4.40 1.72 -16.00
CA GLY A 442 3.72 2.95 -15.62
C GLY A 442 3.39 3.77 -16.86
N VAL A 443 2.12 4.10 -17.12
CA VAL A 443 1.72 4.84 -18.31
C VAL A 443 0.92 6.10 -17.96
N LYS A 444 1.31 7.23 -18.57
CA LYS A 444 0.64 8.54 -18.48
C LYS A 444 -0.57 8.55 -19.42
N MET A 445 -1.66 7.89 -19.01
CA MET A 445 -2.81 7.65 -19.89
C MET A 445 -3.48 8.93 -20.37
N ASN A 446 -3.64 9.94 -19.51
CA ASN A 446 -4.26 11.20 -19.89
C ASN A 446 -3.44 11.91 -20.97
N LYS A 447 -2.13 12.04 -20.76
CA LYS A 447 -1.22 12.65 -21.74
C LYS A 447 -1.25 11.89 -23.06
N LEU A 448 -1.18 10.57 -23.03
CA LEU A 448 -1.26 9.72 -24.23
C LEU A 448 -2.55 9.95 -25.01
N LEU A 449 -3.69 10.03 -24.32
CA LEU A 449 -5.00 10.23 -24.96
C LEU A 449 -5.16 11.65 -25.51
N GLU A 450 -4.63 12.66 -24.85
CA GLU A 450 -4.69 14.06 -25.30
C GLU A 450 -3.83 14.30 -26.53
N ASP A 451 -2.58 13.87 -26.51
CA ASP A 451 -1.66 14.07 -27.63
C ASP A 451 -2.09 13.34 -28.91
N LEU A 452 -2.69 12.16 -28.76
CA LEU A 452 -3.08 11.33 -29.90
C LEU A 452 -4.56 11.42 -30.26
N GLY A 453 -5.39 12.06 -29.43
CA GLY A 453 -6.85 12.14 -29.62
C GLY A 453 -7.28 12.89 -30.86
N SER A 454 -6.46 13.84 -31.36
CA SER A 454 -6.71 14.51 -32.67
C SER A 454 -6.47 13.60 -33.87
N ARG A 455 -5.61 12.58 -33.73
CA ARG A 455 -5.21 11.66 -34.79
C ARG A 455 -6.04 10.39 -34.86
N TYR A 456 -6.51 9.93 -33.70
CA TYR A 456 -7.27 8.68 -33.59
C TYR A 456 -8.60 8.90 -32.86
N LYS A 457 -9.68 8.34 -33.40
CA LYS A 457 -11.00 8.38 -32.77
C LYS A 457 -11.10 7.46 -31.54
N LYS A 458 -10.30 6.40 -31.50
CA LYS A 458 -10.20 5.49 -30.39
C LYS A 458 -8.77 5.05 -30.20
N ILE A 459 -8.34 5.09 -28.95
CA ILE A 459 -7.01 4.66 -28.50
C ILE A 459 -7.22 3.73 -27.31
N ILE A 460 -6.57 2.58 -27.34
CA ILE A 460 -6.54 1.62 -26.23
C ILE A 460 -5.07 1.28 -26.03
N PHE A 461 -4.56 1.54 -24.84
CA PHE A 461 -3.23 1.09 -24.45
C PHE A 461 -3.22 -0.43 -24.33
N GLY A 462 -2.13 -1.07 -24.68
CA GLY A 462 -1.97 -2.48 -24.54
C GLY A 462 -0.51 -2.87 -24.38
N VAL A 463 -0.32 -4.13 -24.03
CA VAL A 463 0.98 -4.73 -23.88
C VAL A 463 1.01 -6.04 -24.66
N GLU A 464 2.05 -6.23 -25.46
CA GLU A 464 2.36 -7.48 -26.13
C GLU A 464 3.34 -8.26 -25.25
N ILE A 465 2.97 -9.47 -24.91
CA ILE A 465 3.73 -10.37 -24.03
C ILE A 465 4.18 -11.56 -24.86
N THR A 466 5.48 -11.81 -24.91
CA THR A 466 6.07 -12.94 -25.64
C THR A 466 6.86 -13.81 -24.68
N ALA A 467 6.50 -15.06 -24.55
CA ALA A 467 7.34 -16.04 -23.86
C ALA A 467 8.61 -16.33 -24.68
N LYS A 468 9.76 -16.35 -24.04
CA LYS A 468 11.04 -16.60 -24.72
C LYS A 468 11.03 -18.02 -25.32
N SER A 469 11.52 -18.17 -26.54
CA SER A 469 11.63 -19.46 -27.21
C SER A 469 12.64 -20.41 -26.55
N THR A 470 13.48 -19.87 -25.67
CA THR A 470 14.44 -20.60 -24.83
C THR A 470 13.81 -21.23 -23.59
N ASN A 471 12.54 -20.93 -23.28
CA ASN A 471 11.82 -21.59 -22.19
C ASN A 471 11.72 -23.10 -22.47
N THR A 472 11.91 -23.90 -21.45
CA THR A 472 11.88 -25.38 -21.55
C THR A 472 10.50 -25.95 -21.28
N SER A 473 9.56 -25.14 -20.81
CA SER A 473 8.17 -25.50 -20.50
C SER A 473 7.27 -24.29 -20.69
N ASP A 474 5.96 -24.50 -20.61
CA ASP A 474 4.98 -23.43 -20.56
C ASP A 474 5.25 -22.52 -19.35
N ALA A 475 5.08 -21.23 -19.56
CA ALA A 475 5.25 -20.21 -18.53
C ALA A 475 3.94 -19.46 -18.32
N THR A 476 3.63 -19.09 -17.08
CA THR A 476 2.41 -18.34 -16.75
C THR A 476 2.78 -16.96 -16.23
N LEU A 477 2.07 -15.94 -16.72
CA LEU A 477 2.22 -14.55 -16.29
C LEU A 477 0.87 -14.04 -15.78
N HIS A 478 0.87 -13.43 -14.60
CA HIS A 478 -0.24 -12.70 -14.04
C HIS A 478 0.03 -11.22 -14.13
N GLY A 479 -1.00 -10.41 -14.33
CA GLY A 479 -0.90 -8.96 -14.37
C GLY A 479 -2.00 -8.30 -13.55
N TRP A 480 -1.65 -7.29 -12.78
CA TRP A 480 -2.58 -6.45 -12.01
C TRP A 480 -2.48 -5.01 -12.46
N ILE A 481 -3.62 -4.33 -12.48
CA ILE A 481 -3.70 -2.92 -12.84
C ILE A 481 -4.06 -2.08 -11.62
N TYR A 482 -3.40 -0.94 -11.49
CA TYR A 482 -3.66 0.04 -10.44
C TYR A 482 -3.75 1.43 -11.04
N THR A 483 -4.70 2.21 -10.56
CA THR A 483 -4.80 3.64 -10.85
C THR A 483 -4.89 4.42 -9.55
N GLU A 484 -4.42 5.65 -9.53
CA GLU A 484 -4.51 6.52 -8.35
C GLU A 484 -5.98 6.85 -8.00
N GLN A 485 -6.85 6.84 -9.00
CA GLN A 485 -8.29 7.03 -8.85
C GLN A 485 -9.02 5.71 -9.13
N PRO A 486 -9.90 5.24 -8.25
CA PRO A 486 -10.67 4.04 -8.49
C PRO A 486 -11.55 4.20 -9.75
N ASN A 487 -11.61 3.16 -10.56
CA ASN A 487 -12.48 3.01 -11.73
C ASN A 487 -12.04 3.66 -13.06
N TYR A 488 -10.84 4.23 -13.18
CA TYR A 488 -10.42 4.85 -14.45
C TYR A 488 -9.76 3.88 -15.42
N ALA A 489 -9.07 2.86 -14.95
CA ALA A 489 -8.45 1.88 -15.83
C ALA A 489 -8.81 0.45 -15.43
N ARG A 490 -9.01 -0.40 -16.43
CA ARG A 490 -9.28 -1.83 -16.26
C ARG A 490 -8.78 -2.62 -17.45
N PHE A 491 -8.46 -3.89 -17.23
CA PHE A 491 -8.18 -4.78 -18.35
C PHE A 491 -9.44 -5.04 -19.19
N VAL A 492 -9.25 -5.12 -20.49
CA VAL A 492 -10.31 -5.44 -21.43
C VAL A 492 -9.81 -6.40 -22.51
N GLN A 493 -10.69 -7.25 -23.01
CA GLN A 493 -10.45 -7.99 -24.23
C GLN A 493 -10.74 -7.08 -25.44
N ALA A 494 -9.78 -6.89 -26.34
CA ALA A 494 -9.96 -6.09 -27.52
C ALA A 494 -9.93 -6.95 -28.80
N LYS A 495 -10.87 -6.72 -29.72
CA LYS A 495 -10.85 -7.30 -31.06
C LYS A 495 -10.07 -6.37 -31.98
N THR A 496 -8.87 -6.79 -32.36
CA THR A 496 -7.94 -6.02 -33.20
C THR A 496 -7.66 -6.73 -34.51
N ASP A 497 -6.84 -6.13 -35.39
CA ASP A 497 -6.31 -6.73 -36.61
C ASP A 497 -5.09 -7.66 -36.31
N SER A 498 -4.65 -7.72 -35.08
CA SER A 498 -3.54 -8.58 -34.68
C SER A 498 -3.89 -10.06 -34.81
N LYS A 499 -2.90 -10.86 -35.23
CA LYS A 499 -2.98 -12.33 -35.22
C LYS A 499 -2.84 -12.93 -33.80
N PHE A 500 -2.39 -12.13 -32.84
CA PHE A 500 -2.16 -12.59 -31.49
C PHE A 500 -3.46 -12.60 -30.67
N GLU A 501 -3.57 -13.57 -29.77
CA GLU A 501 -4.69 -13.68 -28.86
C GLU A 501 -4.73 -12.47 -27.91
N SER A 502 -5.94 -11.92 -27.70
CA SER A 502 -6.19 -10.94 -26.65
C SER A 502 -6.57 -11.66 -25.37
N ILE A 503 -5.75 -11.53 -24.34
CA ILE A 503 -5.98 -12.13 -23.02
C ILE A 503 -7.30 -11.58 -22.45
N LYS A 504 -8.11 -12.50 -21.93
CA LYS A 504 -9.37 -12.15 -21.27
C LYS A 504 -9.11 -11.79 -19.80
N PRO A 505 -9.51 -10.60 -19.34
CA PRO A 505 -9.40 -10.23 -17.93
C PRO A 505 -10.40 -11.00 -17.08
N ASP A 506 -10.10 -11.09 -15.79
CA ASP A 506 -10.97 -11.68 -14.78
C ASP A 506 -10.95 -10.86 -13.47
N ASN A 507 -11.60 -11.39 -12.44
CA ASN A 507 -11.69 -10.82 -11.10
C ASN A 507 -11.14 -11.81 -10.04
N LEU A 508 -10.21 -12.67 -10.43
CA LEU A 508 -9.57 -13.65 -9.55
C LEU A 508 -8.18 -13.16 -9.14
N TYR A 509 -7.56 -13.84 -8.19
CA TYR A 509 -6.20 -13.56 -7.71
C TYR A 509 -6.00 -12.12 -7.20
N ILE A 510 -7.08 -11.46 -6.76
CA ILE A 510 -7.03 -10.09 -6.25
C ILE A 510 -7.03 -10.14 -4.71
N VAL A 511 -5.98 -10.70 -4.14
CA VAL A 511 -5.77 -10.71 -2.68
C VAL A 511 -5.04 -9.44 -2.30
N GLY A 512 -5.64 -8.60 -1.46
CA GLY A 512 -5.10 -7.29 -1.09
C GLY A 512 -3.69 -7.38 -0.51
N GLU A 513 -2.73 -6.78 -1.22
CA GLU A 513 -1.35 -6.65 -0.76
C GLU A 513 -1.28 -5.72 0.44
N GLY A 514 -0.50 -6.09 1.45
CA GLY A 514 -0.29 -5.27 2.65
C GLY A 514 -1.27 -5.52 3.81
N GLY A 515 -2.27 -6.37 3.60
CA GLY A 515 -3.20 -6.80 4.65
C GLY A 515 -3.46 -8.29 4.52
N ALA A 516 -4.26 -8.68 3.53
CA ALA A 516 -4.60 -10.08 3.29
C ALA A 516 -3.42 -10.92 2.76
N SER A 517 -2.43 -10.32 2.11
CA SER A 517 -1.24 -11.02 1.58
C SER A 517 -0.29 -11.53 2.65
N ILE A 518 -0.38 -11.07 3.88
CA ILE A 518 0.47 -11.53 4.99
C ILE A 518 0.16 -13.00 5.28
N PRO A 519 1.14 -13.94 5.25
CA PRO A 519 0.87 -15.38 5.35
C PRO A 519 0.03 -15.78 6.55
N SER A 520 0.37 -15.37 7.76
CA SER A 520 -0.34 -15.70 9.00
C SER A 520 -1.58 -14.84 9.26
N ALA A 521 -1.83 -13.78 8.48
CA ALA A 521 -3.01 -12.94 8.68
C ALA A 521 -4.30 -13.69 8.32
N ILE A 522 -5.33 -13.44 9.11
CA ILE A 522 -6.70 -13.84 8.79
C ILE A 522 -7.23 -12.89 7.71
N ALA A 523 -7.22 -13.34 6.46
CA ALA A 523 -7.73 -12.60 5.33
C ALA A 523 -9.26 -12.68 5.29
N VAL A 524 -9.93 -11.53 5.30
CA VAL A 524 -11.39 -11.43 5.40
C VAL A 524 -11.97 -10.83 4.13
N GLY A 525 -12.86 -11.55 3.48
CA GLY A 525 -13.69 -11.05 2.39
C GLY A 525 -15.08 -10.62 2.89
N SER A 526 -15.88 -10.05 1.99
CA SER A 526 -17.19 -9.49 2.32
C SER A 526 -18.35 -10.32 1.79
N PHE A 527 -19.43 -10.38 2.58
CA PHE A 527 -20.75 -10.82 2.12
C PHE A 527 -21.85 -9.85 2.55
N THR A 528 -22.95 -9.82 1.80
CA THR A 528 -24.06 -8.88 2.01
C THR A 528 -25.01 -9.41 3.08
N THR A 529 -25.31 -8.58 4.08
CA THR A 529 -26.30 -8.90 5.13
C THR A 529 -27.55 -8.04 5.06
N THR A 530 -27.47 -6.91 4.37
CA THR A 530 -28.59 -5.98 4.24
C THR A 530 -28.63 -5.50 2.79
N VAL A 531 -29.73 -5.75 2.12
CA VAL A 531 -29.94 -5.32 0.73
C VAL A 531 -30.49 -3.89 0.76
N ILE A 532 -29.68 -2.93 0.35
CA ILE A 532 -30.12 -1.54 0.10
C ILE A 532 -30.42 -1.35 -1.39
N ASP A 533 -29.70 -2.05 -2.26
CA ASP A 533 -29.92 -2.04 -3.71
C ASP A 533 -30.43 -3.41 -4.21
N THR A 534 -31.22 -3.39 -5.28
CA THR A 534 -31.87 -4.57 -5.87
C THR A 534 -30.90 -5.54 -6.56
N LEU A 535 -29.62 -5.19 -6.66
CA LEU A 535 -28.60 -6.00 -7.34
C LEU A 535 -27.93 -7.05 -6.45
N GLU A 536 -28.00 -6.90 -5.13
CA GLU A 536 -27.37 -7.84 -4.20
C GLU A 536 -28.41 -8.69 -3.47
N ARG A 537 -28.02 -9.91 -3.11
CA ARG A 537 -28.85 -10.84 -2.32
C ARG A 537 -28.27 -10.99 -0.92
N GLU A 538 -29.12 -11.01 0.09
CA GLU A 538 -28.69 -11.35 1.45
C GLU A 538 -27.98 -12.71 1.48
N GLY A 539 -26.82 -12.78 2.14
CA GLY A 539 -25.96 -13.95 2.18
C GLY A 539 -25.06 -14.16 0.97
N ALA A 540 -25.22 -13.36 -0.09
CA ALA A 540 -24.35 -13.43 -1.25
C ALA A 540 -22.97 -12.79 -0.96
N HIS A 541 -21.93 -13.29 -1.61
CA HIS A 541 -20.63 -12.61 -1.68
C HIS A 541 -20.81 -11.20 -2.24
N SER A 542 -20.28 -10.18 -1.55
CA SER A 542 -20.36 -8.80 -2.03
C SER A 542 -19.62 -8.64 -3.34
N THR A 543 -20.23 -7.97 -4.33
CA THR A 543 -19.66 -7.87 -5.67
C THR A 543 -18.29 -7.19 -5.68
N PHE A 544 -18.10 -6.20 -4.82
CA PHE A 544 -16.83 -5.49 -4.66
C PHE A 544 -15.74 -6.30 -3.97
N SER A 545 -16.09 -7.31 -3.14
CA SER A 545 -15.10 -8.05 -2.36
C SER A 545 -14.11 -8.75 -3.26
N SER A 546 -12.83 -8.44 -3.09
CA SER A 546 -11.75 -9.06 -3.84
C SER A 546 -11.71 -10.57 -3.66
N ASN A 547 -11.36 -11.28 -4.73
CA ASN A 547 -11.42 -12.73 -4.82
C ASN A 547 -10.03 -13.37 -4.78
N GLY A 548 -9.97 -14.56 -4.19
CA GLY A 548 -8.87 -15.50 -4.39
C GLY A 548 -8.91 -16.20 -5.77
N PRO A 549 -8.14 -17.26 -5.94
CA PRO A 549 -7.21 -17.82 -4.98
C PRO A 549 -5.97 -16.93 -4.76
N TRP A 550 -5.21 -17.22 -3.73
CA TRP A 550 -3.91 -16.62 -3.52
C TRP A 550 -2.82 -17.38 -4.29
N LEU A 551 -1.76 -16.69 -4.74
CA LEU A 551 -0.68 -17.34 -5.49
C LEU A 551 0.22 -18.23 -4.63
N ASN A 552 0.17 -18.10 -3.30
CA ASN A 552 0.83 -19.04 -2.41
C ASN A 552 -0.12 -20.22 -2.10
N PRO A 553 0.15 -21.41 -2.62
CA PRO A 553 -0.77 -22.55 -2.49
C PRO A 553 -0.86 -23.14 -1.08
N ASN A 554 0.02 -22.73 -0.16
CA ASN A 554 0.03 -23.23 1.22
C ASN A 554 -1.07 -22.63 2.09
N TYR A 555 -1.76 -21.59 1.61
CA TYR A 555 -2.79 -20.88 2.38
C TYR A 555 -4.03 -20.64 1.52
N LEU A 556 -5.19 -20.76 2.16
CA LEU A 556 -6.46 -20.39 1.54
C LEU A 556 -6.80 -18.93 1.87
N LYS A 557 -6.99 -18.09 0.84
CA LYS A 557 -7.46 -16.72 1.00
C LYS A 557 -8.60 -16.41 0.02
N PRO A 558 -9.70 -15.78 0.48
CA PRO A 558 -9.95 -15.38 1.86
C PRO A 558 -10.03 -16.57 2.82
N ALA A 559 -9.64 -16.36 4.09
CA ALA A 559 -9.79 -17.37 5.15
C ALA A 559 -11.23 -17.48 5.63
N VAL A 560 -11.93 -16.35 5.69
CA VAL A 560 -13.33 -16.22 6.09
C VAL A 560 -14.01 -15.09 5.32
N LEU A 561 -15.34 -15.10 5.31
CA LEU A 561 -16.16 -13.95 4.90
C LEU A 561 -16.83 -13.35 6.12
N ALA A 562 -16.90 -12.03 6.16
CA ALA A 562 -17.65 -11.26 7.14
C ALA A 562 -18.63 -10.31 6.44
N PRO A 563 -19.70 -9.88 7.12
CA PRO A 563 -20.57 -8.87 6.57
C PRO A 563 -19.83 -7.57 6.26
N GLY A 564 -19.93 -7.06 5.04
CA GLY A 564 -19.21 -5.87 4.59
C GLY A 564 -20.01 -4.92 3.73
N ALA A 565 -21.24 -5.24 3.34
CA ALA A 565 -22.08 -4.34 2.55
C ALA A 565 -23.06 -3.57 3.43
N SER A 566 -23.09 -2.24 3.27
CA SER A 566 -24.08 -1.34 3.89
C SER A 566 -24.16 -1.41 5.42
N ILE A 567 -23.02 -1.15 6.09
CA ILE A 567 -22.94 -1.31 7.54
C ILE A 567 -23.03 -0.02 8.32
N MET A 568 -23.89 -0.04 9.31
CA MET A 568 -24.10 1.03 10.25
C MET A 568 -23.04 1.03 11.35
N SER A 569 -22.24 2.08 11.43
CA SER A 569 -21.27 2.29 12.50
C SER A 569 -21.03 3.76 12.81
N ALA A 570 -20.11 4.05 13.74
CA ALA A 570 -19.78 5.40 14.18
C ALA A 570 -19.24 6.27 13.06
N LEU A 571 -19.69 7.51 12.97
CA LEU A 571 -19.14 8.52 12.06
C LEU A 571 -18.26 9.49 12.84
N ASN A 572 -17.15 9.88 12.25
CA ASN A 572 -16.31 10.96 12.75
C ASN A 572 -16.89 12.31 12.32
N LYS A 573 -17.44 13.05 13.28
CA LYS A 573 -18.04 14.37 13.00
C LYS A 573 -17.03 15.45 12.59
N PHE A 574 -15.74 15.20 12.72
CA PHE A 574 -14.67 16.11 12.34
C PHE A 574 -14.11 15.79 10.94
N ALA A 575 -14.54 14.68 10.32
CA ALA A 575 -14.10 14.33 8.99
C ALA A 575 -14.50 15.38 7.94
N PRO A 576 -13.66 15.69 6.95
CA PRO A 576 -14.02 16.57 5.84
C PRO A 576 -15.28 16.08 5.14
N GLY A 577 -16.20 16.99 4.83
CA GLY A 577 -17.47 16.64 4.18
C GLY A 577 -18.51 15.99 5.11
N PHE A 578 -18.21 15.85 6.41
CA PHE A 578 -19.24 15.39 7.35
C PHE A 578 -20.44 16.34 7.37
N ASP A 579 -21.61 15.80 7.09
CA ASP A 579 -22.88 16.50 7.25
C ASP A 579 -23.78 15.69 8.20
N LYS A 580 -24.17 16.30 9.31
CA LYS A 580 -25.08 15.68 10.29
C LYS A 580 -26.43 15.26 9.68
N ASN A 581 -26.84 15.88 8.56
CA ASN A 581 -28.09 15.56 7.88
C ASN A 581 -27.98 14.24 7.10
N ASN A 582 -26.78 13.81 6.78
CA ASN A 582 -26.49 12.52 6.12
C ASN A 582 -26.29 11.39 7.14
N ALA A 583 -26.27 11.68 8.44
CA ALA A 583 -26.20 10.65 9.45
C ALA A 583 -27.53 9.86 9.50
N ALA A 584 -27.43 8.55 9.34
CA ALA A 584 -28.60 7.68 9.39
C ALA A 584 -29.18 7.53 10.79
N TYR A 585 -28.37 7.73 11.83
CA TYR A 585 -28.77 7.68 13.22
C TYR A 585 -27.89 8.61 14.07
N SER A 586 -28.48 9.18 15.14
CA SER A 586 -27.76 9.99 16.11
C SER A 586 -28.16 9.59 17.51
N ASN A 587 -27.18 9.47 18.41
CA ASN A 587 -27.41 9.17 19.81
C ASN A 587 -26.83 10.23 20.73
N ARG A 588 -27.37 10.36 21.93
CA ARG A 588 -26.89 11.29 22.95
C ARG A 588 -26.31 10.51 24.13
N PHE A 589 -25.07 10.85 24.48
CA PHE A 589 -24.39 10.31 25.65
C PHE A 589 -23.61 11.42 26.36
N ASN A 590 -23.76 11.53 27.68
CA ASN A 590 -23.11 12.59 28.49
C ASN A 590 -23.29 14.01 27.91
N ASN A 591 -24.53 14.36 27.51
CA ASN A 591 -24.89 15.66 26.90
C ASN A 591 -24.24 15.98 25.54
N LYS A 592 -23.52 15.03 24.92
CA LYS A 592 -22.96 15.16 23.57
C LYS A 592 -23.74 14.30 22.57
N VAL A 593 -23.79 14.78 21.32
CA VAL A 593 -24.42 14.03 20.22
C VAL A 593 -23.33 13.32 19.41
N TYR A 594 -23.58 12.06 19.09
CA TYR A 594 -22.72 11.20 18.29
C TYR A 594 -23.53 10.64 17.13
N HIS A 595 -22.86 10.46 16.00
CA HIS A 595 -23.51 10.14 14.73
C HIS A 595 -23.07 8.76 14.23
N TYR A 596 -23.97 8.11 13.50
CA TYR A 596 -23.77 6.80 12.90
C TYR A 596 -24.25 6.83 11.45
N GLY A 597 -23.58 6.11 10.58
CA GLY A 597 -23.91 6.03 9.16
C GLY A 597 -23.44 4.73 8.53
N TYR A 598 -23.80 4.57 7.28
CA TYR A 598 -23.42 3.41 6.48
C TYR A 598 -22.12 3.65 5.74
N MET A 599 -21.29 2.63 5.70
CA MET A 599 -20.17 2.50 4.75
C MET A 599 -20.13 1.06 4.24
N GLU A 600 -19.27 0.70 3.34
CA GLU A 600 -19.06 -0.66 2.85
C GLU A 600 -17.59 -0.92 2.54
N GLY A 601 -17.20 -2.21 2.59
CA GLY A 601 -15.82 -2.66 2.37
C GLY A 601 -15.58 -4.08 2.89
N THR A 602 -14.38 -4.58 2.74
CA THR A 602 -13.95 -5.89 3.25
C THR A 602 -13.26 -5.84 4.59
#